data_c5e1634a082137135b26c51208011bea
#
_entry.id   c5e1634a082137135b26c51208011bea
#
_cell.length_a   1.000
_cell.length_b   1.000
_cell.length_c   1.000
_cell.angle_alpha   90.00
_cell.angle_beta   90.00
_cell.angle_gamma   90.00
#
_symmetry.space_group_name_H-M   'P 1'
#
loop_
_entity.id
_entity.type
_entity.pdbx_description
1 polymer ?
#
loop_
_entity_poly.entity_id
_entity_poly.type
_entity_poly.pdbx_seq_one_letter_code
_entity_poly.pdbx_strand_id
1 'polypeptide(L)'
;MINTSLFSRSGAVLLHLFLILVFAAPAWAVRVKDVAALRGARDNELIGFGIVVGLDGTGDSQESLLSRKPIVNALERIGISLQSQDILGRSIAAVWLTATLQPFAKSGQRLDVTAATIGDSVSL
;
A
#
# COMPACT_ATOMS: atom_id res chain seq x y z
N MET A 1 -43.02 -27.50 -61.95
CA MET A 1 -41.58 -27.24 -61.97
C MET A 1 -41.24 -26.45 -60.72
N ILE A 2 -40.75 -27.09 -59.68
CA ILE A 2 -40.41 -26.45 -58.40
C ILE A 2 -39.03 -25.86 -58.57
N ASN A 3 -38.93 -24.57 -58.27
CA ASN A 3 -37.73 -23.77 -58.51
C ASN A 3 -36.65 -24.09 -57.48
N THR A 4 -35.76 -25.03 -57.75
CA THR A 4 -34.69 -25.55 -56.90
C THR A 4 -33.54 -24.55 -56.70
N SER A 5 -33.54 -23.42 -57.40
CA SER A 5 -32.47 -22.45 -57.38
C SER A 5 -32.54 -21.51 -56.15
N LEU A 6 -33.73 -21.33 -55.58
CA LEU A 6 -33.92 -20.47 -54.39
C LEU A 6 -33.49 -21.16 -53.08
N PHE A 7 -33.63 -22.49 -53.00
CA PHE A 7 -33.24 -23.27 -51.81
C PHE A 7 -31.72 -23.40 -51.65
N SER A 8 -30.99 -23.41 -52.77
CA SER A 8 -29.52 -23.48 -52.75
C SER A 8 -28.87 -22.18 -52.26
N ARG A 9 -29.43 -21.01 -52.61
CA ARG A 9 -28.86 -19.70 -52.21
C ARG A 9 -29.10 -19.41 -50.73
N SER A 10 -30.24 -19.77 -50.18
CA SER A 10 -30.56 -19.61 -48.77
C SER A 10 -29.71 -20.51 -47.87
N GLY A 11 -29.42 -21.75 -48.30
CA GLY A 11 -28.55 -22.67 -47.60
C GLY A 11 -27.09 -22.18 -47.55
N ALA A 12 -26.59 -21.61 -48.64
CA ALA A 12 -25.26 -21.03 -48.69
C ALA A 12 -25.14 -19.80 -47.77
N VAL A 13 -26.14 -18.95 -47.72
CA VAL A 13 -26.16 -17.78 -46.81
C VAL A 13 -26.17 -18.20 -45.34
N LEU A 14 -26.98 -19.17 -44.98
CA LEU A 14 -27.05 -19.72 -43.64
C LEU A 14 -25.71 -20.37 -43.23
N LEU A 15 -25.06 -21.09 -44.14
CA LEU A 15 -23.76 -21.69 -43.90
C LEU A 15 -22.68 -20.60 -43.64
N HIS A 16 -22.66 -19.53 -44.43
CA HIS A 16 -21.74 -18.43 -44.24
C HIS A 16 -21.98 -17.68 -42.94
N LEU A 17 -23.25 -17.46 -42.57
CA LEU A 17 -23.62 -16.81 -41.31
C LEU A 17 -23.18 -17.66 -40.11
N PHE A 18 -23.35 -18.96 -40.19
CA PHE A 18 -22.91 -19.92 -39.18
C PHE A 18 -21.38 -19.93 -39.06
N LEU A 19 -20.66 -19.90 -40.18
CA LEU A 19 -19.21 -19.85 -40.21
C LEU A 19 -18.67 -18.56 -39.56
N ILE A 20 -19.28 -17.40 -39.85
CA ILE A 20 -18.93 -16.12 -39.24
C ILE A 20 -19.18 -16.14 -37.72
N LEU A 21 -20.29 -16.76 -37.28
CA LEU A 21 -20.62 -16.88 -35.86
C LEU A 21 -19.61 -17.75 -35.09
N VAL A 22 -19.11 -18.82 -35.71
CA VAL A 22 -18.11 -19.72 -35.13
C VAL A 22 -16.75 -19.04 -35.01
N PHE A 23 -16.39 -18.16 -35.94
CA PHE A 23 -15.14 -17.39 -35.89
C PHE A 23 -15.21 -16.14 -35.02
N ALA A 24 -16.39 -15.72 -34.55
CA ALA A 24 -16.58 -14.64 -33.59
C ALA A 24 -16.32 -15.09 -32.14
N ALA A 25 -15.32 -15.95 -31.93
CA ALA A 25 -14.89 -16.31 -30.58
C ALA A 25 -14.37 -15.08 -29.83
N PRO A 26 -14.80 -14.85 -28.60
CA PRO A 26 -14.30 -13.72 -27.81
C PRO A 26 -12.79 -13.86 -27.64
N ALA A 27 -12.03 -12.93 -28.20
CA ALA A 27 -10.60 -12.83 -27.96
C ALA A 27 -10.41 -12.35 -26.50
N TRP A 28 -10.06 -13.25 -25.63
CA TRP A 28 -9.69 -12.91 -24.25
C TRP A 28 -8.33 -12.22 -24.29
N ALA A 29 -8.36 -10.90 -24.34
CA ALA A 29 -7.15 -10.10 -24.29
C ALA A 29 -6.60 -10.14 -22.85
N VAL A 30 -5.58 -10.93 -22.61
CA VAL A 30 -4.81 -10.92 -21.37
C VAL A 30 -3.95 -9.66 -21.36
N ARG A 31 -4.08 -8.85 -20.30
CA ARG A 31 -3.26 -7.64 -20.15
C ARG A 31 -1.83 -8.04 -19.77
N VAL A 32 -0.85 -7.36 -20.34
CA VAL A 32 0.58 -7.59 -20.04
C VAL A 32 0.86 -7.54 -18.53
N LYS A 33 0.17 -6.67 -17.79
CA LYS A 33 0.29 -6.56 -16.33
C LYS A 33 -0.10 -7.83 -15.57
N ASP A 34 -0.94 -8.71 -16.17
CA ASP A 34 -1.46 -9.91 -15.52
C ASP A 34 -0.51 -11.12 -15.73
N VAL A 35 0.39 -11.03 -16.71
CA VAL A 35 1.31 -12.12 -17.09
C VAL A 35 2.80 -11.74 -16.96
N ALA A 36 3.12 -10.46 -16.81
CA ALA A 36 4.49 -9.98 -16.68
C ALA A 36 4.75 -9.41 -15.29
N ALA A 37 5.75 -9.93 -14.61
CA ALA A 37 6.31 -9.35 -13.39
C ALA A 37 7.61 -8.61 -13.76
N LEU A 38 7.71 -7.35 -13.37
CA LEU A 38 8.94 -6.57 -13.53
C LEU A 38 10.00 -7.11 -12.57
N ARG A 39 11.07 -7.69 -13.11
CA ARG A 39 12.19 -8.16 -12.29
C ARG A 39 12.89 -6.95 -11.65
N GLY A 40 12.98 -6.96 -10.30
CA GLY A 40 13.59 -5.86 -9.55
C GLY A 40 12.61 -4.81 -9.00
N ALA A 41 11.33 -4.85 -9.39
CA ALA A 41 10.30 -4.05 -8.74
C ALA A 41 9.88 -4.77 -7.44
N ARG A 42 10.44 -4.33 -6.31
CA ARG A 42 10.13 -4.87 -4.98
C ARG A 42 9.72 -3.72 -4.08
N ASP A 43 8.76 -3.97 -3.24
CA ASP A 43 8.45 -3.07 -2.14
C ASP A 43 9.61 -3.09 -1.13
N ASN A 44 9.95 -1.92 -0.62
CA ASN A 44 10.95 -1.79 0.44
C ASN A 44 10.23 -1.43 1.74
N GLU A 45 10.42 -2.25 2.75
CA GLU A 45 9.94 -1.94 4.08
C GLU A 45 10.85 -0.91 4.73
N LEU A 46 10.24 0.16 5.23
CA LEU A 46 10.89 1.23 5.97
C LEU A 46 10.53 1.07 7.44
N ILE A 47 11.53 1.24 8.28
CA ILE A 47 11.40 1.19 9.72
C ILE A 47 12.04 2.45 10.30
N GLY A 48 11.36 3.07 11.23
CA GLY A 48 11.85 4.26 11.91
C GLY A 48 11.35 4.37 13.33
N PHE A 49 11.92 5.31 14.06
CA PHE A 49 11.49 5.70 15.39
C PHE A 49 11.00 7.13 15.34
N GLY A 50 10.00 7.43 16.14
CA GLY A 50 9.46 8.77 16.27
C GLY A 50 8.91 9.04 17.65
N ILE A 51 8.41 10.23 17.82
CA ILE A 51 7.65 10.64 19.00
C ILE A 51 6.32 11.25 18.57
N VAL A 52 5.28 10.93 19.30
CA VAL A 52 3.99 11.60 19.21
C VAL A 52 3.92 12.57 20.39
N VAL A 53 3.55 13.80 20.13
CA VAL A 53 3.45 14.88 21.13
C VAL A 53 2.02 15.42 21.19
N GLY A 54 1.65 15.99 22.29
CA GLY A 54 0.32 16.59 22.48
C GLY A 54 -0.74 15.61 22.95
N LEU A 55 -0.32 14.48 23.53
CA LEU A 55 -1.23 13.51 24.13
C LEU A 55 -1.74 14.04 25.48
N ASP A 56 -3.06 14.01 25.68
CA ASP A 56 -3.69 14.50 26.92
C ASP A 56 -3.68 13.43 28.02
N GLY A 57 -2.51 13.25 28.64
CA GLY A 57 -2.33 12.30 29.74
C GLY A 57 -2.30 10.81 29.32
N THR A 58 -2.38 10.49 28.03
CA THR A 58 -2.39 9.11 27.53
C THR A 58 -1.03 8.62 27.04
N GLY A 59 -0.03 9.48 27.01
CA GLY A 59 1.32 9.17 26.59
C GLY A 59 2.10 8.31 27.58
N ASP A 60 3.39 8.11 27.28
CA ASP A 60 4.30 7.30 28.08
C ASP A 60 4.57 7.92 29.45
N SER A 61 4.75 7.08 30.47
CA SER A 61 5.21 7.54 31.77
C SER A 61 6.65 8.01 31.71
N GLN A 62 7.01 8.91 32.64
CA GLN A 62 8.37 9.42 32.76
C GLN A 62 9.41 8.31 32.98
N GLU A 63 9.04 7.30 33.73
CA GLU A 63 9.89 6.13 33.99
C GLU A 63 10.15 5.31 32.74
N SER A 64 9.13 5.12 31.91
CA SER A 64 9.23 4.41 30.64
C SER A 64 10.16 5.14 29.66
N LEU A 65 10.08 6.46 29.53
CA LEU A 65 10.95 7.27 28.68
C LEU A 65 12.41 7.26 29.15
N LEU A 66 12.65 7.34 30.45
CA LEU A 66 14.00 7.34 31.02
C LEU A 66 14.71 6.00 30.88
N SER A 67 14.00 4.89 30.94
CA SER A 67 14.56 3.55 30.72
C SER A 67 15.03 3.32 29.28
N ARG A 68 14.71 4.23 28.37
CA ARG A 68 14.99 4.15 26.91
C ARG A 68 16.02 5.17 26.44
N LYS A 69 16.99 5.49 27.26
CA LYS A 69 18.10 6.40 26.92
C LYS A 69 18.67 6.22 25.51
N PRO A 70 18.85 4.99 24.99
CA PRO A 70 19.34 4.83 23.62
C PRO A 70 18.43 5.44 22.55
N ILE A 71 17.12 5.38 22.75
CA ILE A 71 16.13 5.95 21.83
C ILE A 71 16.16 7.49 21.91
N VAL A 72 16.21 8.03 23.12
CA VAL A 72 16.32 9.48 23.33
C VAL A 72 17.59 10.01 22.66
N ASN A 73 18.72 9.36 22.85
CA ASN A 73 19.98 9.75 22.20
C ASN A 73 19.92 9.64 20.66
N ALA A 74 19.19 8.68 20.13
CA ALA A 74 18.99 8.56 18.69
C ALA A 74 18.12 9.70 18.14
N LEU A 75 17.08 10.11 18.86
CA LEU A 75 16.22 11.22 18.51
C LEU A 75 16.98 12.55 18.54
N GLU A 76 17.82 12.77 19.55
CA GLU A 76 18.69 13.93 19.64
C GLU A 76 19.65 14.04 18.44
N ARG A 77 20.20 12.92 17.96
CA ARG A 77 21.09 12.91 16.80
C ARG A 77 20.39 13.32 15.50
N ILE A 78 19.10 13.12 15.38
CA ILE A 78 18.30 13.58 14.25
C ILE A 78 17.67 14.97 14.47
N GLY A 79 18.10 15.67 15.54
CA GLY A 79 17.68 17.04 15.82
C GLY A 79 16.39 17.18 16.62
N ILE A 80 15.88 16.09 17.18
CA ILE A 80 14.71 16.09 18.06
C ILE A 80 15.21 16.14 19.50
N SER A 81 15.14 17.31 20.13
CA SER A 81 15.50 17.50 21.53
C SER A 81 14.26 17.44 22.41
N LEU A 82 14.26 16.54 23.37
CA LEU A 82 13.21 16.40 24.37
C LEU A 82 13.57 17.27 25.59
N GLN A 83 12.71 18.23 25.91
CA GLN A 83 12.85 19.00 27.14
C GLN A 83 12.19 18.30 28.33
N SER A 84 12.78 18.42 29.51
CA SER A 84 12.25 17.78 30.72
C SER A 84 10.81 18.20 31.05
N GLN A 85 10.37 19.35 30.56
CA GLN A 85 9.00 19.86 30.75
C GLN A 85 7.99 19.14 29.88
N ASP A 86 8.40 18.66 28.72
CA ASP A 86 7.53 17.94 27.78
C ASP A 86 7.20 16.53 28.28
N ILE A 87 8.01 16.01 29.18
CA ILE A 87 7.91 14.67 29.77
C ILE A 87 6.97 14.67 31.00
N LEU A 88 6.71 15.84 31.59
CA LEU A 88 5.94 16.01 32.82
C LEU A 88 4.44 15.93 32.56
N GLY A 89 3.82 15.01 32.09
CA GLY A 89 2.35 15.00 31.97
C GLY A 89 1.79 13.90 31.10
N ARG A 90 2.61 12.91 30.73
CA ARG A 90 2.18 11.86 29.79
C ARG A 90 1.68 12.43 28.45
N SER A 91 2.29 13.53 28.02
CA SER A 91 1.91 14.22 26.79
C SER A 91 2.69 13.72 25.56
N ILE A 92 3.62 12.79 25.76
CA ILE A 92 4.53 12.27 24.73
C ILE A 92 4.49 10.74 24.75
N ALA A 93 4.53 10.13 23.56
CA ALA A 93 4.73 8.70 23.41
C ALA A 93 5.84 8.41 22.39
N ALA A 94 6.71 7.46 22.73
CA ALA A 94 7.68 6.92 21.79
C ALA A 94 7.01 5.89 20.89
N VAL A 95 7.22 6.01 19.58
CA VAL A 95 6.58 5.16 18.59
C VAL A 95 7.58 4.52 17.64
N TRP A 96 7.27 3.31 17.26
CA TRP A 96 7.86 2.61 16.14
C TRP A 96 7.04 2.91 14.91
N LEU A 97 7.70 3.30 13.83
CA LEU A 97 7.07 3.64 12.56
C LEU A 97 7.45 2.59 11.52
N THR A 98 6.46 2.09 10.82
CA THR A 98 6.64 1.21 9.67
C THR A 98 5.90 1.73 8.47
N ALA A 99 6.50 1.63 7.31
CA ALA A 99 5.88 2.01 6.04
C ALA A 99 6.42 1.13 4.92
N THR A 100 5.65 1.00 3.85
CA THR A 100 6.07 0.27 2.65
C THR A 100 6.32 1.27 1.53
N LEU A 101 7.56 1.34 1.07
CA LEU A 101 7.94 2.14 -0.09
C LEU A 101 7.73 1.32 -1.36
N GLN A 102 6.75 1.72 -2.16
CA GLN A 102 6.47 1.06 -3.42
C GLN A 102 7.61 1.27 -4.43
N PRO A 103 7.83 0.31 -5.36
CA PRO A 103 8.80 0.49 -6.42
C PRO A 103 8.43 1.71 -7.27
N PHE A 104 9.46 2.43 -7.71
CA PHE A 104 9.33 3.65 -8.51
C PHE A 104 8.67 4.84 -7.78
N ALA A 105 8.60 4.82 -6.44
CA ALA A 105 8.15 5.97 -5.66
C ALA A 105 9.01 7.20 -5.96
N LYS A 106 8.36 8.35 -6.11
CA LYS A 106 9.03 9.63 -6.42
C LYS A 106 9.11 10.50 -5.17
N SER A 107 10.10 11.38 -5.15
CA SER A 107 10.21 12.41 -4.12
C SER A 107 8.91 13.24 -4.05
N GLY A 108 8.40 13.46 -2.82
CA GLY A 108 7.12 14.15 -2.58
C GLY A 108 5.88 13.27 -2.60
N GLN A 109 6.01 11.99 -2.88
CA GLN A 109 4.89 11.05 -2.77
C GLN A 109 4.53 10.81 -1.31
N ARG A 110 3.24 10.72 -1.01
CA ARG A 110 2.74 10.36 0.33
C ARG A 110 2.85 8.86 0.53
N LEU A 111 3.24 8.47 1.75
CA LEU A 111 3.27 7.09 2.20
C LEU A 111 2.34 6.94 3.39
N ASP A 112 1.66 5.80 3.45
CA ASP A 112 0.92 5.41 4.64
C ASP A 112 1.91 4.85 5.65
N VAL A 113 1.85 5.40 6.86
CA VAL A 113 2.75 5.04 7.95
C VAL A 113 1.93 4.45 9.09
N THR A 114 2.33 3.28 9.55
CA THR A 114 1.77 2.67 10.76
C THR A 114 2.64 3.05 11.94
N ALA A 115 2.04 3.61 12.98
CA ALA A 115 2.70 3.93 14.24
C ALA A 115 2.25 2.95 15.32
N ALA A 116 3.19 2.37 16.03
CA ALA A 116 2.95 1.50 17.19
C ALA A 116 3.69 2.05 18.40
N THR A 117 3.05 2.03 19.56
CA THR A 117 3.68 2.48 20.81
C THR A 117 4.81 1.54 21.20
N ILE A 118 5.90 2.11 21.69
CA ILE A 118 7.00 1.34 22.27
C ILE A 118 6.86 1.33 23.80
N GLY A 119 6.21 2.35 24.35
CA GLY A 119 6.06 2.63 25.77
C GLY A 119 4.87 1.96 26.42
N ASP A 120 4.49 2.56 27.51
CA ASP A 120 3.32 2.27 28.32
C ASP A 120 2.18 3.27 28.06
N SER A 121 2.20 3.94 26.89
CA SER A 121 1.13 4.84 26.48
C SER A 121 -0.18 4.08 26.30
N VAL A 122 -1.26 4.69 26.73
CA VAL A 122 -2.60 4.10 26.69
C VAL A 122 -3.23 4.28 25.32
N SER A 123 -2.94 5.39 24.66
CA SER A 123 -3.38 5.67 23.30
C SER A 123 -2.46 6.69 22.61
N LEU A 124 -2.50 6.71 21.29
CA LEU A 124 -1.82 7.67 20.43
C LEU A 124 -2.81 8.68 19.87
#